data_37e7c7ad0e39bf18fafe4cfb3bd70f0f
#
_entry.id   37e7c7ad0e39bf18fafe4cfb3bd70f0f
#
_cell.length_a   1.000
_cell.length_b   1.000
_cell.length_c   1.000
_cell.angle_alpha   90.00
_cell.angle_beta   90.00
_cell.angle_gamma   90.00
#
_symmetry.space_group_name_H-M   'P 1'
#
loop_
_entity.id
_entity.type
_entity.pdbx_description
1 polymer ?
#
loop_
_entity_poly.entity_id
_entity_poly.type
_entity_poly.pdbx_seq_one_letter_code
_entity_poly.pdbx_strand_id
1 'polypeptide(L)'
;MPFPAGYSEAIKTPEQSRNIESVWSYVAEQTGTSTVLPDGRCDVILRYNTTSEKTACPILTGPATKPYQVVFEPGDAWVGVRLRPGHGQAIWAKDLPGARNQVVRGPAALKWLPELKVALDCLPVLSDLRTILGTLPSLQSTSADEVALGPVIEQIHMSGGRVRIEALAGRLDCSTRHLNRHFTDAVGISAKDYSRLAQFHRALNLVRVHGLKLVDAAFEAGYADQSHMARAMKTFGGFPPSRIPEDLSLPNLFGE
;
A
#
# COMPACT_ATOMS: atom_id res chain seq x y z
N MET A 1 3.93 25.03 8.18
CA MET A 1 2.53 25.29 7.76
C MET A 1 1.72 24.02 8.04
N PRO A 2 0.49 24.09 8.53
CA PRO A 2 -0.34 22.91 8.66
C PRO A 2 -0.56 22.26 7.28
N PHE A 3 -0.70 20.95 7.25
CA PHE A 3 -1.05 20.26 6.01
C PHE A 3 -2.41 20.75 5.49
N PRO A 4 -2.59 20.86 4.16
CA PRO A 4 -3.91 21.15 3.63
C PRO A 4 -4.89 20.06 4.07
N ALA A 5 -6.14 20.43 4.26
CA ALA A 5 -7.21 19.49 4.52
C ALA A 5 -7.35 18.48 3.36
N GLY A 6 -7.77 17.28 3.70
CA GLY A 6 -7.86 16.18 2.75
C GLY A 6 -6.56 15.42 2.53
N TYR A 7 -6.53 14.63 1.46
CA TYR A 7 -5.39 13.79 1.10
C TYR A 7 -4.39 14.53 0.21
N SER A 8 -3.11 14.36 0.52
CA SER A 8 -1.99 14.86 -0.29
C SER A 8 -0.90 13.81 -0.36
N GLU A 9 -0.37 13.55 -1.55
CA GLU A 9 0.66 12.55 -1.79
C GLU A 9 1.77 13.12 -2.68
N ALA A 10 3.02 12.84 -2.33
CA ALA A 10 4.20 13.13 -3.13
C ALA A 10 4.87 11.80 -3.52
N ILE A 11 4.70 11.40 -4.76
CA ILE A 11 5.32 10.20 -5.33
C ILE A 11 6.82 10.46 -5.49
N LYS A 12 7.63 9.46 -5.17
CA LYS A 12 9.08 9.47 -5.33
C LYS A 12 9.47 8.63 -6.54
N THR A 13 10.31 9.19 -7.42
CA THR A 13 10.93 8.38 -8.48
C THR A 13 11.97 7.43 -7.90
N PRO A 14 12.36 6.35 -8.60
CA PRO A 14 13.42 5.44 -8.14
C PRO A 14 14.76 6.15 -7.90
N GLU A 15 15.05 7.23 -8.63
CA GLU A 15 16.25 8.06 -8.45
C GLU A 15 16.18 8.89 -7.16
N GLN A 16 14.97 9.31 -6.74
CA GLN A 16 14.77 10.06 -5.50
C GLN A 16 14.77 9.15 -4.28
N SER A 17 14.21 7.94 -4.39
CA SER A 17 14.27 6.90 -3.38
C SER A 17 14.02 5.53 -3.98
N ARG A 18 14.90 4.57 -3.66
CA ARG A 18 14.76 3.19 -4.13
C ARG A 18 13.64 2.46 -3.40
N ASN A 19 13.43 2.75 -2.12
CA ASN A 19 12.55 1.98 -1.23
C ASN A 19 11.21 2.65 -1.00
N ILE A 20 11.18 3.99 -1.05
CA ILE A 20 9.97 4.78 -0.78
C ILE A 20 9.25 5.05 -2.10
N GLU A 21 7.99 4.64 -2.16
CA GLU A 21 7.09 4.93 -3.29
C GLU A 21 6.51 6.33 -3.16
N SER A 22 5.99 6.66 -1.98
CA SER A 22 5.41 7.98 -1.73
C SER A 22 5.50 8.41 -0.28
N VAL A 23 5.39 9.71 -0.08
CA VAL A 23 5.12 10.32 1.23
C VAL A 23 3.77 11.01 1.13
N TRP A 24 2.86 10.67 2.02
CA TRP A 24 1.49 11.13 1.98
C TRP A 24 1.04 11.72 3.33
N SER A 25 -0.02 12.51 3.29
CA SER A 25 -0.70 13.01 4.49
C SER A 25 -2.19 13.09 4.25
N TYR A 26 -2.94 12.99 5.34
CA TYR A 26 -4.38 13.20 5.38
C TYR A 26 -4.75 13.98 6.62
N VAL A 27 -5.66 14.95 6.49
CA VAL A 27 -6.23 15.71 7.62
C VAL A 27 -7.75 15.66 7.50
N ALA A 28 -8.39 15.17 8.56
CA ALA A 28 -9.84 15.07 8.63
C ALA A 28 -10.47 16.40 9.08
N GLU A 29 -11.43 16.91 8.31
CA GLU A 29 -12.21 18.10 8.66
C GLU A 29 -13.52 17.77 9.39
N GLN A 30 -13.99 16.53 9.24
CA GLN A 30 -15.26 16.05 9.82
C GLN A 30 -15.12 14.63 10.33
N THR A 31 -16.04 14.21 11.18
CA THR A 31 -16.14 12.82 11.61
C THR A 31 -16.55 11.95 10.43
N GLY A 32 -15.90 10.81 10.29
CA GLY A 32 -16.23 9.88 9.22
C GLY A 32 -15.51 8.55 9.32
N THR A 33 -15.74 7.74 8.29
CA THR A 33 -15.08 6.45 8.10
C THR A 33 -14.63 6.35 6.66
N SER A 34 -13.41 5.90 6.44
CA SER A 34 -12.89 5.62 5.09
C SER A 34 -12.47 4.17 4.98
N THR A 35 -12.72 3.57 3.83
CA THR A 35 -12.26 2.23 3.50
C THR A 35 -10.90 2.31 2.81
N VAL A 36 -9.90 1.75 3.47
CA VAL A 36 -8.57 1.59 2.89
C VAL A 36 -8.54 0.30 2.09
N LEU A 37 -8.29 0.42 0.80
CA LEU A 37 -8.17 -0.72 -0.09
C LEU A 37 -6.81 -1.41 0.07
N PRO A 38 -6.78 -2.75 -0.04
CA PRO A 38 -5.53 -3.48 0.01
C PRO A 38 -4.69 -3.20 -1.24
N ASP A 39 -3.42 -2.96 -1.06
CA ASP A 39 -2.48 -2.66 -2.15
C ASP A 39 -1.20 -3.52 -2.12
N GLY A 40 -1.08 -4.39 -1.11
CA GLY A 40 0.09 -5.27 -0.93
C GLY A 40 1.36 -4.52 -0.51
N ARG A 41 1.23 -3.27 -0.04
CA ARG A 41 2.36 -2.43 0.41
C ARG A 41 2.42 -2.35 1.92
N CYS A 42 3.54 -1.84 2.41
CA CYS A 42 3.75 -1.52 3.82
C CYS A 42 3.87 -0.02 3.99
N ASP A 43 3.26 0.51 5.03
CA ASP A 43 3.37 1.92 5.38
C ASP A 43 3.92 2.10 6.80
N VAL A 44 4.69 3.17 6.97
CA VAL A 44 5.07 3.75 8.27
C VAL A 44 4.27 5.01 8.44
N ILE A 45 3.45 5.09 9.50
CA ILE A 45 2.47 6.16 9.66
C ILE A 45 2.59 6.76 11.07
N LEU A 46 2.45 8.07 11.17
CA LEU A 46 2.21 8.79 12.41
C LEU A 46 0.81 9.37 12.37
N ARG A 47 -0.03 9.00 13.34
CA ARG A 47 -1.34 9.60 13.58
C ARG A 47 -1.26 10.53 14.77
N TYR A 48 -1.79 11.72 14.65
CA TYR A 48 -1.92 12.70 15.74
C TYR A 48 -3.23 13.49 15.55
N ASN A 49 -3.59 14.33 16.53
CA ASN A 49 -4.73 15.23 16.37
C ASN A 49 -4.25 16.67 16.49
N THR A 50 -4.58 17.50 15.50
CA THR A 50 -4.12 18.89 15.39
C THR A 50 -4.79 19.85 16.37
N THR A 51 -5.92 19.45 16.97
CA THR A 51 -6.74 20.27 17.86
C THR A 51 -6.65 19.85 19.33
N SER A 52 -6.01 18.73 19.61
CA SER A 52 -5.85 18.20 20.97
C SER A 52 -4.38 17.89 21.25
N GLU A 53 -3.98 17.99 22.52
CA GLU A 53 -2.64 17.62 23.00
C GLU A 53 -2.40 16.09 23.03
N LYS A 54 -3.21 15.32 22.29
CA LYS A 54 -3.04 13.86 22.23
C LYS A 54 -1.68 13.52 21.61
N THR A 55 -0.97 12.65 22.28
CA THR A 55 0.31 12.14 21.82
C THR A 55 0.17 11.45 20.47
N ALA A 56 1.11 11.68 19.59
CA ALA A 56 1.16 11.00 18.31
C ALA A 56 1.29 9.48 18.49
N CYS A 57 0.58 8.74 17.67
CA CYS A 57 0.58 7.29 17.65
C CYS A 57 1.31 6.79 16.40
N PRO A 58 2.45 6.10 16.55
CA PRO A 58 3.10 5.42 15.44
C PRO A 58 2.29 4.18 15.03
N ILE A 59 2.18 3.96 13.73
CA ILE A 59 1.45 2.85 13.13
C ILE A 59 2.33 2.24 12.04
N LEU A 60 2.44 0.92 12.05
CA LEU A 60 3.08 0.15 10.99
C LEU A 60 2.03 -0.77 10.35
N THR A 61 1.97 -0.78 9.03
CA THR A 61 1.11 -1.69 8.29
C THR A 61 1.93 -2.74 7.58
N GLY A 62 1.46 -3.98 7.60
CA GLY A 62 1.96 -5.03 6.73
C GLY A 62 1.19 -5.07 5.40
N PRO A 63 1.62 -5.91 4.45
CA PRO A 63 1.01 -6.00 3.13
C PRO A 63 -0.45 -6.45 3.24
N ALA A 64 -1.37 -5.58 2.85
CA ALA A 64 -2.80 -5.85 2.94
C ALA A 64 -3.31 -6.62 1.73
N THR A 65 -4.19 -7.60 1.98
CA THR A 65 -4.97 -8.36 0.98
C THR A 65 -6.48 -8.29 1.25
N LYS A 66 -6.88 -7.55 2.28
CA LYS A 66 -8.26 -7.30 2.67
C LYS A 66 -8.45 -5.82 2.97
N PRO A 67 -9.62 -5.25 2.65
CA PRO A 67 -9.92 -3.87 3.01
C PRO A 67 -10.05 -3.74 4.53
N TYR A 68 -9.76 -2.56 5.06
CA TYR A 68 -10.01 -2.23 6.45
C TYR A 68 -10.57 -0.81 6.57
N GLN A 69 -11.23 -0.52 7.67
CA GLN A 69 -11.82 0.79 7.91
C GLN A 69 -10.98 1.61 8.88
N VAL A 70 -10.90 2.90 8.60
CA VAL A 70 -10.31 3.91 9.47
C VAL A 70 -11.41 4.88 9.87
N VAL A 71 -11.63 5.02 11.18
CA VAL A 71 -12.54 6.02 11.75
C VAL A 71 -11.70 7.25 12.11
N PHE A 72 -12.24 8.41 11.83
CA PHE A 72 -11.58 9.69 12.09
C PHE A 72 -12.53 10.75 12.64
N GLU A 73 -11.97 11.69 13.39
CA GLU A 73 -12.63 12.86 13.95
C GLU A 73 -11.99 14.13 13.41
N PRO A 74 -12.66 15.31 13.52
CA PRO A 74 -12.06 16.58 13.11
C PRO A 74 -10.70 16.81 13.77
N GLY A 75 -9.72 17.25 12.97
CA GLY A 75 -8.36 17.48 13.41
C GLY A 75 -7.47 16.22 13.48
N ASP A 76 -8.03 15.02 13.27
CA ASP A 76 -7.18 13.84 13.10
C ASP A 76 -6.33 14.00 11.84
N ALA A 77 -5.04 13.75 12.00
CA ALA A 77 -4.07 13.85 10.93
C ALA A 77 -3.17 12.60 10.88
N TRP A 78 -2.85 12.19 9.68
CA TRP A 78 -1.91 11.11 9.40
C TRP A 78 -0.83 11.62 8.45
N VAL A 79 0.40 11.25 8.73
CA VAL A 79 1.53 11.40 7.82
C VAL A 79 2.14 10.02 7.65
N GLY A 80 2.34 9.59 6.42
CA GLY A 80 2.84 8.25 6.13
C GLY A 80 3.89 8.23 5.04
N VAL A 81 4.72 7.21 5.11
CA VAL A 81 5.64 6.79 4.07
C VAL A 81 5.19 5.42 3.59
N ARG A 82 4.89 5.32 2.29
CA ARG A 82 4.59 4.07 1.60
C ARG A 82 5.86 3.49 1.01
N LEU A 83 6.12 2.24 1.32
CA LEU A 83 7.25 1.53 0.74
C LEU A 83 6.87 0.91 -0.61
N ARG A 84 7.83 0.86 -1.52
CA ARG A 84 7.68 0.10 -2.76
C ARG A 84 7.46 -1.37 -2.45
N PRO A 85 6.70 -2.10 -3.29
CA PRO A 85 6.57 -3.54 -3.15
C PRO A 85 7.95 -4.22 -3.13
N GLY A 86 8.13 -5.15 -2.21
CA GLY A 86 9.42 -5.83 -2.00
C GLY A 86 10.32 -5.19 -0.94
N HIS A 87 9.99 -3.99 -0.43
CA HIS A 87 10.80 -3.29 0.58
C HIS A 87 10.22 -3.37 2.00
N GLY A 88 9.20 -4.18 2.23
CA GLY A 88 8.56 -4.34 3.55
C GLY A 88 9.47 -4.92 4.63
N GLN A 89 10.54 -5.62 4.25
CA GLN A 89 11.55 -6.14 5.19
C GLN A 89 12.27 -5.04 5.97
N ALA A 90 12.31 -3.82 5.45
CA ALA A 90 12.82 -2.64 6.16
C ALA A 90 12.06 -2.36 7.48
N ILE A 91 10.80 -2.80 7.57
CA ILE A 91 9.95 -2.66 8.76
C ILE A 91 9.85 -4.00 9.51
N TRP A 92 9.53 -5.08 8.78
CA TRP A 92 9.11 -6.36 9.35
C TRP A 92 10.21 -7.41 9.38
N ALA A 93 11.38 -7.08 8.82
CA ALA A 93 12.52 -8.01 8.71
C ALA A 93 12.07 -9.38 8.14
N LYS A 94 12.49 -10.48 8.76
CA LYS A 94 12.15 -11.84 8.32
C LYS A 94 10.69 -12.25 8.59
N ASP A 95 9.95 -11.48 9.39
CA ASP A 95 8.54 -11.78 9.72
C ASP A 95 7.53 -11.07 8.81
N LEU A 96 7.97 -10.55 7.67
CA LEU A 96 7.10 -9.89 6.70
C LEU A 96 5.90 -10.74 6.25
N PRO A 97 6.02 -12.06 5.99
CA PRO A 97 4.86 -12.90 5.70
C PRO A 97 3.85 -12.97 6.86
N GLY A 98 4.34 -12.97 8.10
CA GLY A 98 3.51 -12.93 9.33
C GLY A 98 2.80 -11.58 9.52
N ALA A 99 3.35 -10.51 8.95
CA ALA A 99 2.76 -9.17 9.00
C ALA A 99 1.58 -8.98 8.04
N ARG A 100 1.26 -9.95 7.20
CA ARG A 100 0.14 -9.88 6.25
C ARG A 100 -1.17 -9.49 6.96
N ASN A 101 -1.82 -8.42 6.48
CA ASN A 101 -3.04 -7.83 7.06
C ASN A 101 -2.89 -7.36 8.52
N GLN A 102 -1.68 -7.17 9.00
CA GLN A 102 -1.43 -6.65 10.35
C GLN A 102 -1.35 -5.12 10.33
N VAL A 103 -1.85 -4.53 11.41
CA VAL A 103 -1.68 -3.12 11.73
C VAL A 103 -1.24 -3.02 13.17
N VAL A 104 0.01 -2.64 13.40
CA VAL A 104 0.61 -2.52 14.72
C VAL A 104 0.69 -1.04 15.11
N ARG A 105 0.32 -0.70 16.36
CA ARG A 105 0.17 0.68 16.82
C ARG A 105 0.90 0.95 18.12
N GLY A 106 1.24 2.23 18.34
CA GLY A 106 1.80 2.73 19.60
C GLY A 106 3.11 2.04 20.01
N PRO A 107 3.28 1.68 21.30
CA PRO A 107 4.53 1.07 21.78
C PRO A 107 4.92 -0.23 21.07
N ALA A 108 3.94 -0.98 20.53
CA ALA A 108 4.23 -2.18 19.76
C ALA A 108 4.90 -1.85 18.42
N ALA A 109 4.54 -0.73 17.78
CA ALA A 109 5.21 -0.29 16.55
C ALA A 109 6.67 0.10 16.80
N LEU A 110 6.97 0.71 17.95
CA LEU A 110 8.34 1.08 18.32
C LEU A 110 9.25 -0.12 18.60
N LYS A 111 8.70 -1.30 18.83
CA LYS A 111 9.50 -2.54 18.92
C LYS A 111 10.02 -2.99 17.56
N TRP A 112 9.24 -2.75 16.52
CA TRP A 112 9.62 -3.10 15.13
C TRP A 112 10.52 -2.04 14.49
N LEU A 113 10.24 -0.76 14.75
CA LEU A 113 10.97 0.36 14.18
C LEU A 113 11.28 1.40 15.29
N PRO A 114 12.33 1.17 16.12
CA PRO A 114 12.66 2.03 17.26
C PRO A 114 12.99 3.48 16.88
N GLU A 115 13.55 3.70 15.70
CA GLU A 115 13.90 5.03 15.18
C GLU A 115 12.68 5.95 14.98
N LEU A 116 11.45 5.41 14.93
CA LEU A 116 10.22 6.22 14.95
C LEU A 116 10.09 7.09 16.21
N LYS A 117 10.79 6.75 17.28
CA LYS A 117 10.82 7.58 18.49
C LYS A 117 11.36 8.97 18.20
N VAL A 118 12.38 9.08 17.35
CA VAL A 118 12.95 10.37 16.92
C VAL A 118 11.89 11.22 16.22
N ALA A 119 11.09 10.60 15.33
CA ALA A 119 10.00 11.30 14.64
C ALA A 119 8.92 11.78 15.62
N LEU A 120 8.63 11.01 16.67
CA LEU A 120 7.67 11.39 17.70
C LEU A 120 8.17 12.56 18.56
N ASP A 121 9.46 12.60 18.88
CA ASP A 121 10.08 13.65 19.67
C ASP A 121 10.17 15.00 18.90
N CYS A 122 10.06 14.97 17.58
CA CYS A 122 10.07 16.16 16.71
C CYS A 122 8.68 16.81 16.54
N LEU A 123 7.62 16.30 17.16
CA LEU A 123 6.31 16.94 17.19
C LEU A 123 6.39 18.22 18.06
N PRO A 124 6.09 19.43 17.55
CA PRO A 124 4.94 19.77 16.71
C PRO A 124 5.26 20.35 15.32
N VAL A 125 6.43 20.17 14.77
CA VAL A 125 6.80 20.78 13.47
C VAL A 125 6.42 19.85 12.33
N LEU A 126 5.17 19.93 11.87
CA LEU A 126 4.55 19.01 10.91
C LEU A 126 5.20 18.94 9.52
N SER A 127 5.80 20.06 9.06
CA SER A 127 6.53 20.07 7.78
C SER A 127 7.76 19.15 7.79
N ASP A 128 8.34 18.92 8.97
CA ASP A 128 9.55 18.11 9.10
C ASP A 128 9.25 16.61 9.21
N LEU A 129 8.02 16.22 9.59
CA LEU A 129 7.65 14.80 9.71
C LEU A 129 7.74 14.05 8.38
N ARG A 130 7.37 14.68 7.27
CA ARG A 130 7.54 14.08 5.93
C ARG A 130 9.01 13.83 5.62
N THR A 131 9.84 14.80 5.94
CA THR A 131 11.29 14.70 5.75
C THR A 131 11.87 13.65 6.67
N ILE A 132 11.53 13.69 7.96
CA ILE A 132 12.03 12.74 8.98
C ILE A 132 11.65 11.31 8.61
N LEU A 133 10.38 11.04 8.31
CA LEU A 133 9.94 9.70 7.90
C LEU A 133 10.66 9.24 6.63
N GLY A 134 10.85 10.14 5.66
CA GLY A 134 11.54 9.84 4.42
C GLY A 134 13.06 9.63 4.56
N THR A 135 13.66 9.99 5.71
CA THR A 135 15.11 9.86 5.96
C THR A 135 15.45 8.78 6.99
N LEU A 136 14.46 8.03 7.52
CA LEU A 136 14.73 6.94 8.47
C LEU A 136 15.71 5.93 7.85
N PRO A 137 16.85 5.63 8.52
CA PRO A 137 17.91 4.79 7.95
C PRO A 137 17.44 3.41 7.54
N SER A 138 16.58 2.77 8.33
CA SER A 138 16.01 1.45 8.02
C SER A 138 15.23 1.46 6.71
N LEU A 139 14.56 2.56 6.38
CA LEU A 139 13.79 2.68 5.14
C LEU A 139 14.66 2.95 3.91
N GLN A 140 15.95 3.22 4.08
CA GLN A 140 16.91 3.45 2.99
C GLN A 140 17.75 2.20 2.67
N SER A 141 17.68 1.17 3.50
CA SER A 141 18.41 -0.09 3.30
C SER A 141 17.75 -0.93 2.21
N THR A 142 18.53 -1.45 1.27
CA THR A 142 18.05 -2.29 0.16
C THR A 142 18.68 -3.68 0.26
N SER A 143 17.88 -4.75 0.17
CA SER A 143 18.39 -6.12 0.10
C SER A 143 18.63 -6.57 -1.35
N ALA A 144 19.48 -7.59 -1.54
CA ALA A 144 19.71 -8.19 -2.85
C ALA A 144 18.43 -8.85 -3.43
N ASP A 145 17.59 -9.40 -2.56
CA ASP A 145 16.34 -10.05 -2.94
C ASP A 145 15.32 -9.05 -3.51
N GLU A 146 15.29 -7.84 -2.98
CA GLU A 146 14.43 -6.74 -3.45
C GLU A 146 14.78 -6.35 -4.89
N VAL A 147 16.07 -6.26 -5.20
CA VAL A 147 16.56 -5.93 -6.55
C VAL A 147 16.17 -7.02 -7.55
N ALA A 148 16.27 -8.28 -7.16
CA ALA A 148 15.95 -9.42 -8.03
C ALA A 148 14.46 -9.51 -8.41
N LEU A 149 13.53 -9.04 -7.56
CA LEU A 149 12.09 -9.09 -7.79
C LEU A 149 11.52 -7.85 -8.49
N GLY A 150 12.28 -6.76 -8.60
CA GLY A 150 11.85 -5.55 -9.28
C GLY A 150 11.22 -5.80 -10.66
N PRO A 151 11.89 -6.53 -11.57
CA PRO A 151 11.36 -6.84 -12.90
C PRO A 151 10.06 -7.67 -12.87
N VAL A 152 9.89 -8.54 -11.86
CA VAL A 152 8.66 -9.34 -11.69
C VAL A 152 7.50 -8.44 -11.28
N ILE A 153 7.72 -7.56 -10.32
CA ILE A 153 6.73 -6.60 -9.83
C ILE A 153 6.31 -5.67 -10.97
N GLU A 154 7.27 -5.14 -11.71
CA GLU A 154 7.01 -4.28 -12.88
C GLU A 154 6.17 -4.99 -13.94
N GLN A 155 6.49 -6.24 -14.28
CA GLN A 155 5.70 -7.04 -15.22
C GLN A 155 4.26 -7.27 -14.75
N ILE A 156 4.04 -7.47 -13.44
CA ILE A 156 2.70 -7.59 -12.88
C ILE A 156 1.95 -6.25 -13.05
N HIS A 157 2.60 -5.13 -12.78
CA HIS A 157 2.01 -3.79 -12.94
C HIS A 157 1.68 -3.52 -14.42
N MET A 158 2.64 -3.64 -15.31
CA MET A 158 2.48 -3.39 -16.75
C MET A 158 1.37 -4.25 -17.38
N SER A 159 1.20 -5.49 -16.91
CA SER A 159 0.11 -6.37 -17.38
C SER A 159 -1.23 -6.09 -16.70
N GLY A 160 -1.29 -5.19 -15.69
CA GLY A 160 -2.46 -5.03 -14.83
C GLY A 160 -2.86 -6.34 -14.16
N GLY A 161 -1.89 -7.14 -13.73
CA GLY A 161 -2.11 -8.42 -13.06
C GLY A 161 -2.50 -9.59 -13.97
N ARG A 162 -2.46 -9.43 -15.29
CA ARG A 162 -2.86 -10.49 -16.26
C ARG A 162 -1.76 -11.48 -16.60
N VAL A 163 -0.53 -11.23 -16.13
CA VAL A 163 0.61 -12.10 -16.41
C VAL A 163 0.46 -13.46 -15.71
N ARG A 164 0.87 -14.52 -16.38
CA ARG A 164 0.92 -15.87 -15.79
C ARG A 164 2.17 -16.01 -14.94
N ILE A 165 2.02 -16.50 -13.72
CA ILE A 165 3.13 -16.66 -12.79
C ILE A 165 4.17 -17.67 -13.31
N GLU A 166 3.72 -18.70 -14.06
CA GLU A 166 4.58 -19.66 -14.74
C GLU A 166 5.49 -18.98 -15.77
N ALA A 167 4.96 -18.01 -16.51
CA ALA A 167 5.75 -17.26 -17.49
C ALA A 167 6.79 -16.34 -16.83
N LEU A 168 6.46 -15.78 -15.66
CA LEU A 168 7.42 -15.01 -14.86
C LEU A 168 8.54 -15.90 -14.32
N ALA A 169 8.21 -17.06 -13.79
CA ALA A 169 9.19 -18.03 -13.29
C ALA A 169 10.14 -18.51 -14.41
N GLY A 170 9.60 -18.80 -15.60
CA GLY A 170 10.40 -19.18 -16.76
C GLY A 170 11.39 -18.11 -17.22
N ARG A 171 11.03 -16.81 -17.10
CA ARG A 171 11.96 -15.70 -17.43
C ARG A 171 13.12 -15.57 -16.44
N LEU A 172 12.92 -16.02 -15.21
CA LEU A 172 13.94 -16.04 -14.16
C LEU A 172 14.69 -17.37 -14.06
N ASP A 173 14.45 -18.28 -15.00
CA ASP A 173 15.00 -19.64 -15.00
C ASP A 173 14.82 -20.37 -13.67
N CYS A 174 13.62 -20.23 -13.07
CA CYS A 174 13.29 -20.86 -11.79
C CYS A 174 11.91 -21.54 -11.82
N SER A 175 11.65 -22.41 -10.85
CA SER A 175 10.33 -23.02 -10.70
C SER A 175 9.31 -22.00 -10.15
N THR A 176 8.04 -22.17 -10.49
CA THR A 176 6.92 -21.38 -9.93
C THR A 176 6.89 -21.44 -8.39
N ARG A 177 7.25 -22.59 -7.81
CA ARG A 177 7.34 -22.75 -6.35
C ARG A 177 8.46 -21.86 -5.76
N HIS A 178 9.61 -21.81 -6.43
CA HIS A 178 10.75 -20.99 -6.01
C HIS A 178 10.38 -19.50 -6.10
N LEU A 179 9.82 -19.06 -7.24
CA LEU A 179 9.36 -17.69 -7.40
C LEU A 179 8.34 -17.30 -6.32
N ASN A 180 7.30 -18.10 -6.09
CA ASN A 180 6.29 -17.79 -5.08
C ASN A 180 6.86 -17.71 -3.66
N ARG A 181 7.79 -18.59 -3.29
CA ARG A 181 8.47 -18.53 -1.98
C ARG A 181 9.24 -17.22 -1.86
N HIS A 182 10.12 -16.94 -2.81
CA HIS A 182 10.96 -15.76 -2.82
C HIS A 182 10.12 -14.46 -2.84
N PHE A 183 9.07 -14.43 -3.64
CA PHE A 183 8.14 -13.31 -3.68
C PHE A 183 7.38 -13.12 -2.35
N THR A 184 6.95 -14.21 -1.71
CA THR A 184 6.29 -14.15 -0.40
C THR A 184 7.24 -13.65 0.68
N ASP A 185 8.49 -14.10 0.68
CA ASP A 185 9.49 -13.66 1.65
C ASP A 185 9.82 -12.17 1.51
N ALA A 186 9.85 -11.63 0.28
CA ALA A 186 10.22 -10.25 0.00
C ALA A 186 9.02 -9.26 0.01
N VAL A 187 7.81 -9.72 -0.38
CA VAL A 187 6.61 -8.86 -0.51
C VAL A 187 5.60 -9.13 0.62
N GLY A 188 5.70 -10.29 1.29
CA GLY A 188 4.80 -10.71 2.36
C GLY A 188 3.50 -11.37 1.88
N ILE A 189 3.25 -11.40 0.57
CA ILE A 189 2.11 -12.09 -0.06
C ILE A 189 2.59 -12.82 -1.32
N SER A 190 1.81 -13.82 -1.79
CA SER A 190 2.20 -14.58 -2.99
C SER A 190 2.16 -13.70 -4.26
N ALA A 191 2.98 -14.02 -5.25
CA ALA A 191 2.95 -13.36 -6.56
C ALA A 191 1.56 -13.45 -7.20
N LYS A 192 0.84 -14.56 -6.97
CA LYS A 192 -0.55 -14.74 -7.45
C LYS A 192 -1.52 -13.78 -6.75
N ASP A 193 -1.43 -13.62 -5.43
CA ASP A 193 -2.30 -12.68 -4.71
C ASP A 193 -2.00 -11.24 -5.11
N TYR A 194 -0.70 -10.91 -5.29
CA TYR A 194 -0.29 -9.60 -5.75
C TYR A 194 -0.80 -9.28 -7.17
N SER A 195 -0.72 -10.26 -8.10
CA SER A 195 -1.31 -10.11 -9.45
C SER A 195 -2.83 -9.91 -9.40
N ARG A 196 -3.54 -10.62 -8.51
CA ARG A 196 -4.99 -10.44 -8.34
C ARG A 196 -5.34 -9.07 -7.76
N LEU A 197 -4.51 -8.53 -6.86
CA LEU A 197 -4.66 -7.16 -6.37
C LEU A 197 -4.48 -6.16 -7.51
N ALA A 198 -3.43 -6.30 -8.33
CA ALA A 198 -3.22 -5.46 -9.49
C ALA A 198 -4.41 -5.51 -10.46
N GLN A 199 -4.92 -6.69 -10.73
CA GLN A 199 -6.10 -6.89 -11.58
C GLN A 199 -7.37 -6.22 -10.99
N PHE A 200 -7.56 -6.32 -9.68
CA PHE A 200 -8.66 -5.65 -8.97
C PHE A 200 -8.57 -4.12 -9.10
N HIS A 201 -7.41 -3.53 -8.84
CA HIS A 201 -7.22 -2.08 -8.98
C HIS A 201 -7.40 -1.60 -10.41
N ARG A 202 -6.90 -2.35 -11.41
CA ARG A 202 -7.15 -2.06 -12.81
C ARG A 202 -8.65 -2.03 -13.12
N ALA A 203 -9.41 -3.05 -12.70
CA ALA A 203 -10.85 -3.09 -12.93
C ALA A 203 -11.57 -1.92 -12.26
N LEU A 204 -11.17 -1.59 -11.05
CA LEU A 204 -11.74 -0.47 -10.29
C LEU A 204 -11.47 0.86 -10.98
N ASN A 205 -10.25 1.08 -11.50
CA ASN A 205 -9.88 2.26 -12.27
C ASN A 205 -10.70 2.36 -13.57
N LEU A 206 -10.82 1.28 -14.32
CA LEU A 206 -11.62 1.24 -15.55
C LEU A 206 -13.08 1.64 -15.31
N VAL A 207 -13.66 1.22 -14.20
CA VAL A 207 -15.05 1.57 -13.86
C VAL A 207 -15.16 3.01 -13.33
N ARG A 208 -14.27 3.42 -12.39
CA ARG A 208 -14.40 4.68 -11.66
C ARG A 208 -13.86 5.88 -12.41
N VAL A 209 -12.72 5.72 -13.06
CA VAL A 209 -12.02 6.83 -13.73
C VAL A 209 -12.40 6.88 -15.21
N HIS A 210 -12.43 5.73 -15.88
CA HIS A 210 -12.73 5.68 -17.30
C HIS A 210 -14.21 5.46 -17.61
N GLY A 211 -15.07 5.23 -16.61
CA GLY A 211 -16.52 5.11 -16.78
C GLY A 211 -16.97 3.90 -17.60
N LEU A 212 -16.15 2.84 -17.71
CA LEU A 212 -16.50 1.66 -18.49
C LEU A 212 -17.68 0.92 -17.86
N LYS A 213 -18.52 0.31 -18.71
CA LYS A 213 -19.54 -0.63 -18.26
C LYS A 213 -18.88 -1.84 -17.60
N LEU A 214 -19.55 -2.45 -16.63
CA LEU A 214 -18.98 -3.54 -15.83
C LEU A 214 -18.54 -4.74 -16.68
N VAL A 215 -19.24 -5.04 -17.76
CA VAL A 215 -18.88 -6.12 -18.69
C VAL A 215 -17.57 -5.80 -19.39
N ASP A 216 -17.44 -4.58 -19.92
CA ASP A 216 -16.25 -4.14 -20.65
C ASP A 216 -15.03 -4.03 -19.72
N ALA A 217 -15.25 -3.47 -18.53
CA ALA A 217 -14.20 -3.40 -17.49
C ALA A 217 -13.71 -4.79 -17.05
N ALA A 218 -14.62 -5.77 -16.93
CA ALA A 218 -14.23 -7.15 -16.62
C ALA A 218 -13.34 -7.75 -17.71
N PHE A 219 -13.73 -7.58 -18.98
CA PHE A 219 -12.95 -8.05 -20.11
C PHE A 219 -11.58 -7.36 -20.20
N GLU A 220 -11.55 -6.03 -20.14
CA GLU A 220 -10.32 -5.23 -20.22
C GLU A 220 -9.37 -5.48 -19.06
N ALA A 221 -9.89 -5.74 -17.86
CA ALA A 221 -9.10 -6.14 -16.71
C ALA A 221 -8.67 -7.62 -16.74
N GLY A 222 -9.12 -8.42 -17.74
CA GLY A 222 -8.72 -9.81 -17.92
C GLY A 222 -9.43 -10.80 -17.00
N TYR A 223 -10.64 -10.48 -16.53
CA TYR A 223 -11.51 -11.46 -15.85
C TYR A 223 -12.23 -12.34 -16.90
N ALA A 224 -12.54 -13.57 -16.52
CA ALA A 224 -13.26 -14.49 -17.38
C ALA A 224 -14.69 -13.99 -17.69
N ASP A 225 -15.32 -13.34 -16.71
CA ASP A 225 -16.66 -12.76 -16.80
C ASP A 225 -16.87 -11.69 -15.72
N GLN A 226 -18.00 -10.97 -15.81
CA GLN A 226 -18.39 -9.96 -14.83
C GLN A 226 -18.57 -10.55 -13.41
N SER A 227 -19.01 -11.80 -13.29
CA SER A 227 -19.21 -12.46 -12.00
C SER A 227 -17.87 -12.75 -11.30
N HIS A 228 -16.84 -13.11 -12.08
CA HIS A 228 -15.48 -13.27 -11.58
C HIS A 228 -14.93 -11.92 -11.06
N MET A 229 -15.10 -10.84 -11.82
CA MET A 229 -14.74 -9.49 -11.37
C MET A 229 -15.52 -9.09 -10.10
N ALA A 230 -16.83 -9.37 -10.05
CA ALA A 230 -17.65 -9.05 -8.87
C ALA A 230 -17.17 -9.77 -7.60
N ARG A 231 -16.75 -11.02 -7.71
CA ARG A 231 -16.15 -11.76 -6.59
C ARG A 231 -14.84 -11.12 -6.13
N ALA A 232 -13.98 -10.68 -7.06
CA ALA A 232 -12.74 -9.98 -6.73
C ALA A 232 -13.02 -8.64 -6.03
N MET A 233 -13.95 -7.84 -6.54
CA MET A 233 -14.36 -6.58 -5.91
C MET A 233 -14.90 -6.77 -4.50
N LYS A 234 -15.71 -7.82 -4.27
CA LYS A 234 -16.19 -8.17 -2.94
C LYS A 234 -15.05 -8.62 -2.01
N THR A 235 -14.08 -9.37 -2.53
CA THR A 235 -12.95 -9.90 -1.74
C THR A 235 -11.97 -8.81 -1.34
N PHE A 236 -11.55 -7.97 -2.31
CA PHE A 236 -10.52 -6.95 -2.11
C PHE A 236 -11.08 -5.57 -1.75
N GLY A 237 -12.27 -5.23 -2.26
CA GLY A 237 -12.90 -3.94 -1.99
C GLY A 237 -13.91 -3.97 -0.84
N GLY A 238 -14.49 -5.14 -0.55
CA GLY A 238 -15.58 -5.26 0.43
C GLY A 238 -16.96 -4.88 -0.12
N PHE A 239 -17.06 -4.51 -1.39
CA PHE A 239 -18.29 -4.04 -2.04
C PHE A 239 -18.52 -4.74 -3.38
N PRO A 240 -19.78 -4.86 -3.82
CA PRO A 240 -20.09 -5.31 -5.18
C PRO A 240 -19.88 -4.17 -6.20
N PRO A 241 -19.65 -4.48 -7.49
CA PRO A 241 -19.45 -3.48 -8.54
C PRO A 241 -20.57 -2.45 -8.68
N SER A 242 -21.80 -2.81 -8.28
CA SER A 242 -22.97 -1.92 -8.31
C SER A 242 -23.05 -0.92 -7.16
N ARG A 243 -22.13 -1.02 -6.17
CA ARG A 243 -22.11 -0.18 -4.96
C ARG A 243 -20.68 0.21 -4.60
N ILE A 244 -19.90 0.62 -5.61
CA ILE A 244 -18.56 1.15 -5.36
C ILE A 244 -18.74 2.48 -4.60
N PRO A 245 -18.15 2.64 -3.39
CA PRO A 245 -18.25 3.87 -2.63
C PRO A 245 -17.69 5.08 -3.41
N GLU A 246 -18.32 6.23 -3.29
CA GLU A 246 -17.89 7.45 -3.99
C GLU A 246 -16.63 8.07 -3.38
N ASP A 247 -16.44 7.89 -2.09
CA ASP A 247 -15.36 8.42 -1.26
C ASP A 247 -14.09 7.57 -1.24
N LEU A 248 -14.02 6.52 -2.08
CA LEU A 248 -12.81 5.71 -2.20
C LEU A 248 -11.65 6.56 -2.74
N SER A 249 -10.65 6.74 -1.91
CA SER A 249 -9.34 7.18 -2.38
C SER A 249 -8.72 6.03 -3.20
N LEU A 250 -8.60 6.26 -4.50
CA LEU A 250 -7.86 5.35 -5.38
C LEU A 250 -6.38 5.78 -5.33
N PRO A 251 -5.52 5.04 -4.65
CA PRO A 251 -4.10 5.29 -4.77
C PRO A 251 -3.69 5.04 -6.23
N ASN A 252 -2.84 5.90 -6.78
CA ASN A 252 -2.27 5.70 -8.11
C ASN A 252 -1.21 4.59 -8.03
N LEU A 253 -1.68 3.34 -7.91
CA LEU A 253 -0.85 2.18 -7.57
C LEU A 253 -0.07 1.61 -8.75
N PHE A 254 -0.46 1.93 -9.97
CA PHE A 254 0.03 1.23 -11.15
C PHE A 254 0.40 2.17 -12.31
N GLY A 255 0.70 3.44 -12.01
CA GLY A 255 1.29 4.41 -12.94
C GLY A 255 0.54 4.48 -14.28
N GLU A 256 -0.53 5.23 -14.33
CA GLU A 256 -1.06 5.79 -15.58
C GLU A 256 -0.68 7.26 -15.68
#